data_13218f72abc18f333991a3f3b5e2f078
#
_entry.id   13218f72abc18f333991a3f3b5e2f078
#
_cell.length_a   1.000
_cell.length_b   1.000
_cell.length_c   1.000
_cell.angle_alpha   90.00
_cell.angle_beta   90.00
_cell.angle_gamma   90.00
#
_symmetry.space_group_name_H-M   'P 1'
#
loop_
_entity.id
_entity.type
_entity.pdbx_description
1 polymer ?
#
loop_
_entity_poly.entity_id
_entity_poly.type
_entity_poly.pdbx_seq_one_letter_code
_entity_poly.pdbx_strand_id
1 'polypeptide(L)'
;KMSKEDGNNFLDAINSIILAKVDGAFYITFYRLGIDQYYASFSRTGLKCRSLIIWDKGNHTLSNSDYMSMYEPMFYGWVKSHKFYGGKNGMDIWRIKRTAKNDLHPTMKPVELCEKAVRDGSQINGIVLDLFGGSGSTLIACEKSNRKCRMMELDPKYCDVIIKRWQDFTGEQATLEATGQTYDELKSVRVAS
;
A
#
# COMPACT_ATOMS: atom_id res chain seq x y z
N LYS A 1 3.52 7.74 21.34
CA LYS A 1 4.60 7.90 20.31
C LYS A 1 5.48 6.67 20.44
N MET A 2 5.67 5.92 19.38
CA MET A 2 6.52 4.71 19.35
C MET A 2 7.96 5.09 19.71
N SER A 3 8.64 4.30 20.54
CA SER A 3 10.07 4.50 20.81
C SER A 3 10.91 4.22 19.55
N LYS A 4 12.17 4.65 19.53
CA LYS A 4 13.08 4.34 18.40
C LYS A 4 13.31 2.83 18.25
N GLU A 5 13.39 2.13 19.38
CA GLU A 5 13.57 0.68 19.42
C GLU A 5 12.33 -0.05 18.87
N ASP A 6 11.13 0.33 19.33
CA ASP A 6 9.87 -0.23 18.81
C ASP A 6 9.73 0.02 17.30
N GLY A 7 10.13 1.21 16.82
CA GLY A 7 10.14 1.52 15.41
C GLY A 7 11.08 0.61 14.60
N ASN A 8 12.27 0.33 15.10
CA ASN A 8 13.22 -0.59 14.49
C ASN A 8 12.67 -2.02 14.45
N ASN A 9 12.13 -2.51 15.58
CA ASN A 9 11.54 -3.84 15.67
C ASN A 9 10.36 -4.01 14.73
N PHE A 10 9.54 -2.96 14.58
CA PHE A 10 8.42 -2.94 13.64
C PHE A 10 8.90 -3.05 12.18
N LEU A 11 9.91 -2.29 11.77
CA LEU A 11 10.46 -2.37 10.42
C LEU A 11 11.09 -3.74 10.14
N ASP A 12 11.82 -4.29 11.11
CA ASP A 12 12.44 -5.61 10.99
C ASP A 12 11.38 -6.71 10.87
N ALA A 13 10.28 -6.61 11.61
CA ALA A 13 9.15 -7.53 11.50
C ALA A 13 8.50 -7.49 10.11
N ILE A 14 8.24 -6.28 9.56
CA ILE A 14 7.69 -6.12 8.21
C ILE A 14 8.63 -6.74 7.17
N ASN A 15 9.93 -6.43 7.23
CA ASN A 15 10.91 -6.96 6.30
C ASN A 15 10.99 -8.50 6.38
N SER A 16 10.88 -9.06 7.59
CA SER A 16 10.84 -10.51 7.79
C SER A 16 9.59 -11.15 7.19
N ILE A 17 8.43 -10.50 7.28
CA ILE A 17 7.20 -10.96 6.62
C ILE A 17 7.36 -10.93 5.09
N ILE A 18 7.94 -9.85 4.54
CA ILE A 18 8.22 -9.76 3.10
C ILE A 18 9.13 -10.92 2.66
N LEU A 19 10.24 -11.15 3.36
CA LEU A 19 11.18 -12.24 3.05
C LEU A 19 10.52 -13.62 3.12
N ALA A 20 9.61 -13.84 4.07
CA ALA A 20 8.97 -15.13 4.29
C ALA A 20 7.81 -15.40 3.32
N LYS A 21 7.01 -14.37 2.97
CA LYS A 21 5.71 -14.54 2.31
C LYS A 21 5.69 -14.09 0.85
N VAL A 22 6.61 -13.21 0.43
CA VAL A 22 6.63 -12.69 -0.93
C VAL A 22 7.52 -13.56 -1.83
N ASP A 23 7.02 -13.86 -3.02
CA ASP A 23 7.79 -14.37 -4.15
C ASP A 23 7.55 -13.43 -5.33
N GLY A 24 8.41 -12.45 -5.49
CA GLY A 24 8.25 -11.38 -6.48
C GLY A 24 8.60 -10.00 -5.94
N ALA A 25 8.02 -8.98 -6.55
CA ALA A 25 8.31 -7.58 -6.25
C ALA A 25 7.67 -7.10 -4.94
N PHE A 26 8.32 -6.15 -4.29
CA PHE A 26 7.75 -5.35 -3.21
C PHE A 26 7.98 -3.86 -3.45
N TYR A 27 7.06 -3.05 -2.91
CA TYR A 27 7.11 -1.60 -2.91
C TYR A 27 6.83 -1.11 -1.49
N ILE A 28 7.67 -0.23 -0.94
CA ILE A 28 7.50 0.33 0.39
C ILE A 28 7.55 1.84 0.31
N THR A 29 6.40 2.50 0.49
CA THR A 29 6.34 3.96 0.64
C THR A 29 6.76 4.36 2.04
N PHE A 30 7.51 5.45 2.18
CA PHE A 30 8.01 5.87 3.48
C PHE A 30 8.17 7.39 3.59
N TYR A 31 8.32 7.86 4.82
CA TYR A 31 8.62 9.26 5.07
C TYR A 31 10.08 9.56 4.71
N ARG A 32 10.30 10.53 3.82
CA ARG A 32 11.60 10.83 3.20
C ARG A 32 12.76 11.05 4.19
N LEU A 33 12.49 11.59 5.39
CA LEU A 33 13.52 11.83 6.42
C LEU A 33 13.81 10.61 7.30
N GLY A 34 13.11 9.49 7.09
CA GLY A 34 13.34 8.23 7.80
C GLY A 34 14.15 7.20 7.00
N ILE A 35 14.75 7.59 5.90
CA ILE A 35 15.43 6.68 4.95
C ILE A 35 16.55 5.86 5.62
N ASP A 36 17.27 6.45 6.57
CA ASP A 36 18.33 5.80 7.34
C ASP A 36 17.84 4.59 8.14
N GLN A 37 16.66 4.71 8.76
CA GLN A 37 16.05 3.64 9.55
C GLN A 37 15.68 2.44 8.67
N TYR A 38 15.18 2.69 7.46
CA TYR A 38 14.87 1.63 6.50
C TYR A 38 16.12 0.92 6.01
N TYR A 39 17.17 1.66 5.63
CA TYR A 39 18.43 1.03 5.22
C TYR A 39 19.09 0.23 6.35
N ALA A 40 19.03 0.73 7.58
CA ALA A 40 19.50 -0.02 8.74
C ALA A 40 18.70 -1.32 8.94
N SER A 41 17.37 -1.28 8.77
CA SER A 41 16.51 -2.46 8.84
C SER A 41 16.78 -3.44 7.69
N PHE A 42 16.97 -2.96 6.46
CA PHE A 42 17.36 -3.81 5.33
C PHE A 42 18.68 -4.53 5.59
N SER A 43 19.65 -3.83 6.19
CA SER A 43 20.94 -4.43 6.56
C SER A 43 20.80 -5.52 7.62
N ARG A 44 19.96 -5.31 8.64
CA ARG A 44 19.71 -6.29 9.71
C ARG A 44 18.96 -7.52 9.22
N THR A 45 17.94 -7.33 8.37
CA THR A 45 17.05 -8.40 7.92
C THR A 45 17.52 -9.10 6.66
N GLY A 46 18.42 -8.49 5.89
CA GLY A 46 18.88 -9.00 4.60
C GLY A 46 17.93 -8.73 3.43
N LEU A 47 16.82 -7.98 3.63
CA LEU A 47 15.97 -7.55 2.54
C LEU A 47 16.72 -6.57 1.64
N LYS A 48 16.67 -6.79 0.31
CA LYS A 48 17.47 -6.00 -0.65
C LYS A 48 16.61 -5.02 -1.42
N CYS A 49 16.74 -3.74 -1.11
CA CYS A 49 16.28 -2.67 -1.99
C CYS A 49 17.10 -2.65 -3.28
N ARG A 50 16.43 -2.48 -4.43
CA ARG A 50 17.05 -2.45 -5.76
C ARG A 50 16.98 -1.10 -6.42
N SER A 51 15.91 -0.35 -6.15
CA SER A 51 15.71 1.00 -6.68
C SER A 51 14.96 1.85 -5.67
N LEU A 52 15.26 3.14 -5.70
CA LEU A 52 14.49 4.17 -5.04
C LEU A 52 13.62 4.86 -6.10
N ILE A 53 12.32 4.70 -5.99
CA ILE A 53 11.35 5.33 -6.87
C ILE A 53 10.86 6.62 -6.23
N ILE A 54 10.71 7.66 -7.01
CA ILE A 54 10.20 8.95 -6.57
C ILE A 54 8.80 9.15 -7.15
N TRP A 55 7.79 9.16 -6.29
CA TRP A 55 6.46 9.59 -6.67
C TRP A 55 6.39 11.12 -6.63
N ASP A 56 6.43 11.74 -7.81
CA ASP A 56 6.17 13.17 -8.01
C ASP A 56 4.65 13.41 -8.01
N LYS A 57 4.19 14.15 -6.98
CA LYS A 57 2.76 14.42 -6.75
C LYS A 57 2.20 15.53 -7.64
N GLY A 58 3.05 16.22 -8.38
CA GLY A 58 2.70 17.37 -9.21
C GLY A 58 2.35 18.65 -8.43
N ASN A 59 2.00 18.54 -7.16
CA ASN A 59 1.67 19.64 -6.26
C ASN A 59 2.45 19.52 -4.96
N HIS A 60 2.83 20.65 -4.39
CA HIS A 60 3.53 20.69 -3.10
C HIS A 60 2.56 20.49 -1.92
N THR A 61 3.11 20.00 -0.83
CA THR A 61 2.45 19.98 0.48
C THR A 61 3.07 21.06 1.34
N LEU A 62 2.25 21.88 1.96
CA LEU A 62 2.71 22.90 2.91
C LEU A 62 3.51 22.22 4.03
N SER A 63 4.66 22.80 4.37
CA SER A 63 5.52 22.34 5.44
C SER A 63 6.12 23.57 6.15
N ASN A 64 6.63 23.38 7.35
CA ASN A 64 7.37 24.41 8.10
C ASN A 64 8.85 24.50 7.66
N SER A 65 9.18 24.03 6.45
CA SER A 65 10.51 24.06 5.86
C SER A 65 10.53 25.04 4.71
N ASP A 66 11.70 25.62 4.41
CA ASP A 66 11.92 26.50 3.25
C ASP A 66 11.60 25.78 1.93
N TYR A 67 11.78 24.45 1.89
CA TYR A 67 11.49 23.61 0.74
C TYR A 67 10.20 22.87 0.92
N MET A 68 9.21 23.14 0.05
CA MET A 68 7.94 22.44 0.01
C MET A 68 8.10 21.04 -0.60
N SER A 69 7.49 20.05 0.03
CA SER A 69 7.59 18.65 -0.41
C SER A 69 6.65 18.37 -1.59
N MET A 70 7.21 18.03 -2.74
CA MET A 70 6.45 17.66 -3.95
C MET A 70 6.46 16.16 -4.23
N TYR A 71 7.21 15.37 -3.48
CA TYR A 71 7.37 13.95 -3.74
C TYR A 71 7.26 13.10 -2.49
N GLU A 72 7.01 11.81 -2.69
CA GLU A 72 7.18 10.76 -1.70
C GLU A 72 8.10 9.67 -2.28
N PRO A 73 9.10 9.21 -1.52
CA PRO A 73 9.96 8.13 -1.96
C PRO A 73 9.31 6.77 -1.70
N MET A 74 9.71 5.80 -2.52
CA MET A 74 9.26 4.42 -2.41
C MET A 74 10.43 3.48 -2.72
N PHE A 75 10.72 2.55 -1.83
CA PHE A 75 11.66 1.48 -2.11
C PHE A 75 11.01 0.44 -3.01
N TYR A 76 11.78 -0.05 -3.95
CA TYR A 76 11.46 -1.16 -4.81
C TYR A 76 12.52 -2.25 -4.70
N GLY A 77 12.08 -3.49 -4.67
CA GLY A 77 12.93 -4.66 -4.70
C GLY A 77 12.12 -5.93 -4.96
N TRP A 78 12.77 -7.07 -4.83
CA TRP A 78 12.13 -8.38 -4.97
C TRP A 78 12.78 -9.43 -4.09
N VAL A 79 11.99 -10.47 -3.82
CA VAL A 79 12.39 -11.65 -3.04
C VAL A 79 12.25 -12.87 -3.95
N LYS A 80 13.21 -13.81 -3.83
CA LYS A 80 13.28 -15.04 -4.64
C LYS A 80 13.33 -14.75 -6.14
N SER A 81 12.31 -15.16 -6.89
CA SER A 81 12.23 -14.92 -8.33
C SER A 81 11.75 -13.50 -8.63
N HIS A 82 12.17 -12.97 -9.77
CA HIS A 82 11.74 -11.66 -10.22
C HIS A 82 11.42 -11.65 -11.70
N LYS A 83 10.22 -11.15 -12.00
CA LYS A 83 9.84 -10.75 -13.34
C LYS A 83 9.22 -9.36 -13.28
N PHE A 84 9.78 -8.44 -14.06
CA PHE A 84 9.23 -7.10 -14.22
C PHE A 84 8.22 -7.09 -15.36
N TYR A 85 7.00 -6.62 -15.12
CA TYR A 85 5.90 -6.60 -16.07
C TYR A 85 5.66 -5.21 -16.68
N GLY A 86 6.37 -4.19 -16.20
CA GLY A 86 6.25 -2.79 -16.65
C GLY A 86 6.95 -2.44 -17.96
N GLY A 87 7.39 -3.44 -18.74
CA GLY A 87 8.11 -3.24 -20.00
C GLY A 87 9.63 -3.21 -19.86
N LYS A 88 10.35 -2.75 -20.89
CA LYS A 88 11.82 -2.86 -20.93
C LYS A 88 12.55 -1.81 -20.08
N ASN A 89 11.98 -0.63 -19.87
CA ASN A 89 12.67 0.51 -19.24
C ASN A 89 11.70 1.25 -18.31
N GLY A 90 11.50 0.72 -17.11
CA GLY A 90 10.76 1.42 -16.06
C GLY A 90 11.52 2.65 -15.58
N MET A 91 10.87 3.82 -15.56
CA MET A 91 11.44 5.03 -14.97
C MET A 91 11.22 5.05 -13.47
N ASP A 92 12.19 5.55 -12.74
CA ASP A 92 12.16 5.67 -11.29
C ASP A 92 11.48 6.97 -10.79
N ILE A 93 11.08 7.86 -11.69
CA ILE A 93 10.25 9.02 -11.38
C ILE A 93 8.84 8.79 -11.92
N TRP A 94 7.88 8.67 -11.00
CA TRP A 94 6.47 8.45 -11.32
C TRP A 94 5.68 9.75 -11.14
N ARG A 95 5.27 10.37 -12.22
CA ARG A 95 4.45 11.60 -12.22
C ARG A 95 2.98 11.25 -12.19
N ILE A 96 2.42 11.13 -10.99
CA ILE A 96 1.03 10.78 -10.75
C ILE A 96 0.43 11.83 -9.82
N LYS A 97 -0.58 12.54 -10.27
CA LYS A 97 -1.22 13.59 -9.47
C LYS A 97 -1.81 13.01 -8.19
N ARG A 98 -1.61 13.73 -7.09
CA ARG A 98 -2.30 13.41 -5.84
C ARG A 98 -3.80 13.50 -6.04
N THR A 99 -4.56 12.55 -5.49
CA THR A 99 -6.02 12.63 -5.42
C THR A 99 -6.40 13.90 -4.68
N ALA A 100 -7.39 14.64 -5.19
CA ALA A 100 -7.94 15.78 -4.49
C ALA A 100 -8.37 15.37 -3.08
N LYS A 101 -8.29 16.31 -2.12
CA LYS A 101 -8.66 16.05 -0.72
C LYS A 101 -10.08 15.47 -0.70
N ASN A 102 -10.24 14.29 -0.15
CA ASN A 102 -11.54 13.69 0.11
C ASN A 102 -11.62 13.33 1.60
N ASP A 103 -12.83 13.14 2.08
CA ASP A 103 -13.11 12.90 3.50
C ASP A 103 -12.85 11.43 3.92
N LEU A 104 -12.42 10.55 3.00
CA LEU A 104 -12.24 9.13 3.26
C LEU A 104 -10.97 8.81 4.06
N HIS A 105 -9.85 9.49 3.77
CA HIS A 105 -8.59 9.26 4.47
C HIS A 105 -7.61 10.43 4.26
N PRO A 106 -6.98 10.98 5.32
CA PRO A 106 -6.09 12.16 5.22
C PRO A 106 -4.87 11.96 4.31
N THR A 107 -4.37 10.72 4.20
CA THR A 107 -3.16 10.37 3.47
C THR A 107 -3.40 9.33 2.37
N MET A 108 -4.60 9.36 1.76
CA MET A 108 -4.97 8.41 0.71
C MET A 108 -3.99 8.47 -0.47
N LYS A 109 -3.46 7.31 -0.86
CA LYS A 109 -2.67 7.18 -2.09
C LYS A 109 -3.60 7.14 -3.31
N PRO A 110 -3.22 7.75 -4.44
CA PRO A 110 -3.96 7.57 -5.70
C PRO A 110 -4.05 6.10 -6.09
N VAL A 111 -5.21 5.67 -6.57
CA VAL A 111 -5.37 4.31 -7.12
C VAL A 111 -4.40 4.07 -8.27
N GLU A 112 -4.15 5.07 -9.12
CA GLU A 112 -3.21 5.01 -10.24
C GLU A 112 -1.78 4.67 -9.78
N LEU A 113 -1.34 5.19 -8.62
CA LEU A 113 -0.02 4.88 -8.05
C LEU A 113 0.06 3.39 -7.68
N CYS A 114 -0.95 2.89 -6.97
CA CYS A 114 -1.03 1.49 -6.58
C CYS A 114 -1.18 0.59 -7.82
N GLU A 115 -2.02 0.99 -8.78
CA GLU A 115 -2.23 0.25 -10.03
C GLU A 115 -0.93 0.08 -10.83
N LYS A 116 -0.13 1.16 -10.93
CA LYS A 116 1.18 1.08 -11.58
C LYS A 116 2.10 0.09 -10.86
N ALA A 117 2.23 0.16 -9.55
CA ALA A 117 3.05 -0.77 -8.77
C ALA A 117 2.58 -2.23 -8.94
N VAL A 118 1.26 -2.46 -8.87
CA VAL A 118 0.64 -3.77 -9.03
C VAL A 118 0.88 -4.34 -10.43
N ARG A 119 0.68 -3.55 -11.48
CA ARG A 119 0.90 -3.98 -12.88
C ARG A 119 2.36 -4.26 -13.18
N ASP A 120 3.27 -3.42 -12.68
CA ASP A 120 4.71 -3.57 -12.91
C ASP A 120 5.31 -4.76 -12.13
N GLY A 121 4.76 -5.06 -10.95
CA GLY A 121 5.29 -6.05 -10.01
C GLY A 121 4.61 -7.41 -10.02
N SER A 122 3.46 -7.59 -10.70
CA SER A 122 2.70 -8.84 -10.66
C SER A 122 2.04 -9.20 -11.99
N GLN A 123 1.83 -10.49 -12.22
CA GLN A 123 1.05 -10.99 -13.35
C GLN A 123 -0.46 -10.90 -13.09
N ILE A 124 -1.26 -10.99 -14.17
CA ILE A 124 -2.73 -11.13 -14.08
C ILE A 124 -3.05 -12.36 -13.22
N ASN A 125 -4.10 -12.27 -12.40
CA ASN A 125 -4.50 -13.25 -11.39
C ASN A 125 -3.46 -13.51 -10.27
N GLY A 126 -2.33 -12.77 -10.25
CA GLY A 126 -1.37 -12.83 -9.16
C GLY A 126 -1.94 -12.31 -7.84
N ILE A 127 -1.35 -12.75 -6.73
CA ILE A 127 -1.75 -12.31 -5.39
C ILE A 127 -0.89 -11.10 -5.02
N VAL A 128 -1.55 -10.05 -4.54
CA VAL A 128 -0.93 -8.83 -3.99
C VAL A 128 -1.24 -8.76 -2.50
N LEU A 129 -0.20 -8.64 -1.69
CA LEU A 129 -0.30 -8.47 -0.24
C LEU A 129 -0.11 -7.00 0.12
N ASP A 130 -1.06 -6.43 0.86
CA ASP A 130 -0.96 -5.11 1.47
C ASP A 130 -1.17 -5.22 2.98
N LEU A 131 -0.14 -4.92 3.76
CA LEU A 131 -0.17 -5.01 5.22
C LEU A 131 -0.79 -3.77 5.89
N PHE A 132 -1.06 -2.71 5.13
CA PHE A 132 -1.51 -1.41 5.62
C PHE A 132 -2.57 -0.83 4.69
N GLY A 133 -3.77 -1.40 4.71
CA GLY A 133 -4.85 -1.12 3.76
C GLY A 133 -5.27 0.33 3.66
N GLY A 134 -5.29 1.03 4.79
CA GLY A 134 -5.69 2.44 4.86
C GLY A 134 -7.07 2.67 4.26
N SER A 135 -7.14 3.36 3.14
CA SER A 135 -8.41 3.59 2.41
C SER A 135 -8.72 2.55 1.33
N GLY A 136 -7.93 1.48 1.19
CA GLY A 136 -8.16 0.42 0.20
C GLY A 136 -7.72 0.74 -1.23
N SER A 137 -6.80 1.71 -1.44
CA SER A 137 -6.38 2.06 -2.80
C SER A 137 -5.73 0.88 -3.54
N THR A 138 -4.98 0.02 -2.83
CA THR A 138 -4.39 -1.19 -3.38
C THR A 138 -5.46 -2.21 -3.78
N LEU A 139 -6.53 -2.36 -2.99
CA LEU A 139 -7.65 -3.24 -3.31
C LEU A 139 -8.32 -2.83 -4.63
N ILE A 140 -8.67 -1.55 -4.77
CA ILE A 140 -9.27 -1.03 -6.01
C ILE A 140 -8.30 -1.16 -7.20
N ALA A 141 -7.00 -0.96 -6.99
CA ALA A 141 -5.99 -1.16 -8.04
C ALA A 141 -5.92 -2.62 -8.49
N CYS A 142 -6.05 -3.57 -7.58
CA CYS A 142 -6.09 -5.00 -7.88
C CYS A 142 -7.33 -5.37 -8.69
N GLU A 143 -8.52 -4.91 -8.29
CA GLU A 143 -9.75 -5.10 -9.04
C GLU A 143 -9.64 -4.57 -10.48
N LYS A 144 -9.23 -3.32 -10.65
CA LYS A 144 -9.01 -2.70 -11.96
C LYS A 144 -8.02 -3.45 -12.85
N SER A 145 -7.10 -4.18 -12.26
CA SER A 145 -6.00 -4.82 -12.98
C SER A 145 -6.07 -6.34 -12.99
N ASN A 146 -7.17 -6.94 -12.52
CA ASN A 146 -7.38 -8.38 -12.43
C ASN A 146 -6.30 -9.10 -11.59
N ARG A 147 -6.03 -8.59 -10.39
CA ARG A 147 -5.18 -9.22 -9.38
C ARG A 147 -6.00 -9.53 -8.14
N LYS A 148 -5.55 -10.51 -7.36
CA LYS A 148 -6.18 -10.90 -6.09
C LYS A 148 -5.53 -10.15 -4.95
N CYS A 149 -6.27 -9.30 -4.25
CA CYS A 149 -5.76 -8.59 -3.09
C CYS A 149 -5.89 -9.43 -1.81
N ARG A 150 -4.86 -9.41 -0.98
CA ARG A 150 -4.88 -9.83 0.42
C ARG A 150 -4.45 -8.63 1.24
N MET A 151 -5.35 -8.10 2.06
CA MET A 151 -5.14 -6.83 2.74
C MET A 151 -5.37 -6.97 4.23
N MET A 152 -4.58 -6.23 5.01
CA MET A 152 -4.76 -6.08 6.44
C MET A 152 -4.96 -4.60 6.78
N GLU A 153 -5.83 -4.34 7.74
CA GLU A 153 -6.04 -3.00 8.32
C GLU A 153 -6.31 -3.15 9.81
N LEU A 154 -5.67 -2.32 10.61
CA LEU A 154 -5.77 -2.40 12.06
C LEU A 154 -6.98 -1.62 12.61
N ASP A 155 -7.29 -0.47 12.00
CA ASP A 155 -8.40 0.37 12.44
C ASP A 155 -9.73 -0.11 11.85
N PRO A 156 -10.71 -0.54 12.69
CA PRO A 156 -12.02 -1.01 12.23
C PRO A 156 -12.75 0.04 11.36
N LYS A 157 -12.58 1.31 11.64
CA LYS A 157 -13.20 2.38 10.84
C LYS A 157 -12.68 2.39 9.41
N TYR A 158 -11.39 2.14 9.23
CA TYR A 158 -10.83 2.02 7.88
C TYR A 158 -11.18 0.69 7.22
N CYS A 159 -11.39 -0.38 7.98
CA CYS A 159 -11.96 -1.62 7.43
C CYS A 159 -13.34 -1.33 6.79
N ASP A 160 -14.21 -0.59 7.47
CA ASP A 160 -15.51 -0.19 6.93
C ASP A 160 -15.38 0.69 5.67
N VAL A 161 -14.42 1.62 5.66
CA VAL A 161 -14.12 2.46 4.48
C VAL A 161 -13.67 1.60 3.30
N ILE A 162 -12.77 0.63 3.52
CA ILE A 162 -12.28 -0.28 2.48
C ILE A 162 -13.43 -1.08 1.87
N ILE A 163 -14.25 -1.71 2.72
CA ILE A 163 -15.37 -2.56 2.28
C ILE A 163 -16.37 -1.72 1.48
N LYS A 164 -16.81 -0.59 2.04
CA LYS A 164 -17.76 0.29 1.36
C LYS A 164 -17.22 0.75 0.00
N ARG A 165 -15.97 1.18 -0.05
CA ARG A 165 -15.33 1.65 -1.28
C ARG A 165 -15.24 0.54 -2.32
N TRP A 166 -14.98 -0.69 -1.90
CA TRP A 166 -14.94 -1.84 -2.80
C TRP A 166 -16.34 -2.17 -3.33
N GLN A 167 -17.38 -2.19 -2.49
CA GLN A 167 -18.77 -2.38 -2.90
C GLN A 167 -19.22 -1.30 -3.88
N ASP A 168 -18.91 -0.03 -3.57
CA ASP A 168 -19.25 1.10 -4.45
C ASP A 168 -18.55 1.01 -5.82
N PHE A 169 -17.35 0.44 -5.86
CA PHE A 169 -16.57 0.29 -7.10
C PHE A 169 -17.00 -0.90 -7.94
N THR A 170 -17.26 -2.06 -7.33
CA THR A 170 -17.56 -3.31 -8.04
C THR A 170 -19.06 -3.51 -8.28
N GLY A 171 -19.91 -2.94 -7.46
CA GLY A 171 -21.34 -3.24 -7.38
C GLY A 171 -21.64 -4.58 -6.69
N GLU A 172 -20.63 -5.25 -6.14
CA GLU A 172 -20.77 -6.53 -5.46
C GLU A 172 -20.94 -6.35 -3.93
N GLN A 173 -21.47 -7.36 -3.25
CA GLN A 173 -21.62 -7.40 -1.81
C GLN A 173 -20.42 -8.10 -1.16
N ALA A 174 -19.78 -7.42 -0.20
CA ALA A 174 -18.75 -8.04 0.62
C ALA A 174 -19.40 -8.99 1.65
N THR A 175 -18.81 -10.17 1.83
CA THR A 175 -19.31 -11.19 2.76
C THR A 175 -18.26 -11.57 3.79
N LEU A 176 -18.70 -11.86 5.01
CA LEU A 176 -17.84 -12.43 6.04
C LEU A 176 -17.64 -13.92 5.78
N GLU A 177 -16.42 -14.34 5.49
CA GLU A 177 -16.09 -15.74 5.15
C GLU A 177 -16.58 -16.74 6.19
N ALA A 178 -16.51 -16.41 7.48
CA ALA A 178 -16.88 -17.30 8.57
C ALA A 178 -18.39 -17.63 8.63
N THR A 179 -19.26 -16.72 8.17
CA THR A 179 -20.71 -16.87 8.31
C THR A 179 -21.48 -16.76 7.00
N GLY A 180 -20.85 -16.25 5.94
CA GLY A 180 -21.50 -15.92 4.66
C GLY A 180 -22.40 -14.68 4.71
N GLN A 181 -22.52 -14.01 5.86
CA GLN A 181 -23.32 -12.79 6.00
C GLN A 181 -22.69 -11.63 5.23
N THR A 182 -23.55 -10.81 4.64
CA THR A 182 -23.09 -9.60 3.94
C THR A 182 -22.66 -8.51 4.95
N TYR A 183 -21.82 -7.60 4.47
CA TYR A 183 -21.43 -6.44 5.29
C TYR A 183 -22.64 -5.60 5.75
N ASP A 184 -23.63 -5.41 4.89
CA ASP A 184 -24.80 -4.59 5.21
C ASP A 184 -25.70 -5.25 6.26
N GLU A 185 -25.85 -6.58 6.24
CA GLU A 185 -26.54 -7.33 7.30
C GLU A 185 -25.83 -7.18 8.64
N LEU A 186 -24.50 -7.35 8.68
CA LEU A 186 -23.72 -7.21 9.92
C LEU A 186 -23.74 -5.78 10.47
N LYS A 187 -23.71 -4.78 9.58
CA LYS A 187 -23.77 -3.38 9.96
C LYS A 187 -25.11 -3.02 10.61
N SER A 188 -26.22 -3.53 10.09
CA SER A 188 -27.55 -3.27 10.62
C SER A 188 -27.72 -3.79 12.08
N VAL A 189 -27.15 -4.95 12.40
CA VAL A 189 -27.17 -5.53 13.74
C VAL A 189 -26.36 -4.67 14.74
N ARG A 190 -25.22 -4.13 14.34
CA ARG A 190 -24.36 -3.29 15.21
C ARG A 190 -24.94 -1.92 15.52
N VAL A 191 -25.81 -1.39 14.66
CA VAL A 191 -26.48 -0.09 14.88
C VAL A 191 -27.70 -0.25 15.79
N ALA A 192 -28.27 -1.47 15.89
CA ALA A 192 -29.45 -1.78 16.70
C ALA A 192 -29.08 -2.22 18.12
N SER A 193 -27.81 -2.43 18.46
CA SER A 193 -27.28 -2.78 19.78
C SER A 193 -26.62 -1.58 20.45
#